data_b7b4df808b45adf5b426042d353a01e1
#
_entry.id   b7b4df808b45adf5b426042d353a01e1
#
_cell.length_a   1.000
_cell.length_b   1.000
_cell.length_c   1.000
_cell.angle_alpha   90.00
_cell.angle_beta   90.00
_cell.angle_gamma   90.00
#
_symmetry.space_group_name_H-M   'P 1'
#
loop_
_entity.id
_entity.type
_entity.pdbx_description
1 polymer ?
#
loop_
_entity_poly.entity_id
_entity_poly.type
_entity_poly.pdbx_seq_one_letter_code
_entity_poly.pdbx_strand_id
1 'polypeptide(L)'
;MCIRDRHERDISHSAVERNIGPDATITLDFALHRLRNVVENLNIYPKRMKKNLDITNGIFFSQRILLELTSVGFTREESYKIVQKKAMEAWKENSSFYDKIVSDKKITNKIPVNKLKKLFDFSYHTKKINIIFNRSLKKI
;
A
#
# COMPACT_ATOMS: atom_id res chain seq x y z
N MET A 1 -26.48 7.64 -16.62
CA MET A 1 -27.95 7.58 -16.79
C MET A 1 -28.60 8.07 -15.50
N CYS A 2 -29.30 9.21 -15.53
CA CYS A 2 -29.89 9.80 -14.33
C CYS A 2 -31.19 9.06 -13.95
N ILE A 3 -31.41 8.89 -12.63
CA ILE A 3 -32.65 8.28 -12.08
C ILE A 3 -33.91 9.04 -12.59
N ARG A 4 -33.78 10.35 -12.84
CA ARG A 4 -34.81 11.20 -13.44
C ARG A 4 -35.32 10.68 -14.78
N ASP A 5 -34.43 10.12 -15.62
CA ASP A 5 -34.79 9.67 -16.97
C ASP A 5 -35.59 8.36 -16.96
N ARG A 6 -35.63 7.66 -15.83
CA ARG A 6 -36.47 6.47 -15.65
C ARG A 6 -37.89 6.76 -15.22
N HIS A 7 -38.15 7.90 -14.61
CA HIS A 7 -39.51 8.25 -14.12
C HIS A 7 -40.45 8.68 -15.24
N GLU A 8 -39.92 9.40 -16.23
CA GLU A 8 -40.66 9.91 -17.39
C GLU A 8 -40.14 9.31 -18.73
N ARG A 9 -39.70 8.06 -18.69
CA ARG A 9 -39.07 7.46 -19.86
C ARG A 9 -40.05 7.33 -21.02
N ASP A 10 -39.58 7.69 -22.21
CA ASP A 10 -40.21 7.40 -23.47
C ASP A 10 -40.07 5.93 -23.84
N ILE A 11 -41.04 5.40 -24.60
CA ILE A 11 -41.05 4.01 -25.11
C ILE A 11 -39.83 3.69 -25.98
N SER A 12 -39.22 4.70 -26.60
CA SER A 12 -37.98 4.61 -27.37
C SER A 12 -36.78 4.10 -26.54
N HIS A 13 -36.76 4.38 -25.24
CA HIS A 13 -35.70 3.89 -24.33
C HIS A 13 -35.74 2.35 -24.15
N SER A 14 -36.90 1.73 -24.35
CA SER A 14 -37.02 0.28 -24.24
C SER A 14 -36.19 -0.49 -25.29
N ALA A 15 -36.01 0.05 -26.48
CA ALA A 15 -35.18 -0.54 -27.51
C ALA A 15 -33.69 -0.48 -27.13
N VAL A 16 -33.25 0.64 -26.55
CA VAL A 16 -31.88 0.83 -26.09
C VAL A 16 -31.57 -0.08 -24.89
N GLU A 17 -32.49 -0.17 -23.93
CA GLU A 17 -32.33 -1.00 -22.74
C GLU A 17 -32.23 -2.49 -23.05
N ARG A 18 -32.92 -2.98 -24.10
CA ARG A 18 -32.81 -4.39 -24.56
C ARG A 18 -31.41 -4.76 -25.04
N ASN A 19 -30.66 -3.78 -25.54
CA ASN A 19 -29.29 -4.01 -26.02
C ASN A 19 -28.27 -3.74 -24.93
N ILE A 20 -28.40 -2.65 -24.17
CA ILE A 20 -27.41 -2.25 -23.14
C ILE A 20 -27.27 -3.30 -22.05
N GLY A 21 -28.39 -3.87 -21.57
CA GLY A 21 -28.34 -4.88 -20.51
C GLY A 21 -27.56 -6.14 -20.91
N PRO A 22 -27.94 -6.82 -21.98
CA PRO A 22 -27.22 -7.97 -22.48
C PRO A 22 -25.76 -7.68 -22.84
N ASP A 23 -25.50 -6.60 -23.57
CA ASP A 23 -24.13 -6.24 -23.97
C ASP A 23 -23.21 -5.98 -22.76
N ALA A 24 -23.71 -5.27 -21.76
CA ALA A 24 -22.94 -5.00 -20.55
C ALA A 24 -22.63 -6.28 -19.77
N THR A 25 -23.61 -7.18 -19.64
CA THR A 25 -23.43 -8.43 -18.89
C THR A 25 -22.53 -9.42 -19.63
N ILE A 26 -22.68 -9.57 -20.94
CA ILE A 26 -21.82 -10.42 -21.78
C ILE A 26 -20.38 -9.92 -21.76
N THR A 27 -20.20 -8.60 -21.91
CA THR A 27 -18.87 -8.00 -21.89
C THR A 27 -18.21 -8.17 -20.50
N LEU A 28 -18.97 -8.01 -19.43
CA LEU A 28 -18.48 -8.19 -18.07
C LEU A 28 -18.08 -9.65 -17.82
N ASP A 29 -18.92 -10.62 -18.20
CA ASP A 29 -18.61 -12.04 -18.06
C ASP A 29 -17.33 -12.42 -18.81
N PHE A 30 -17.20 -11.96 -20.05
CA PHE A 30 -15.96 -12.16 -20.84
C PHE A 30 -14.74 -11.53 -20.16
N ALA A 31 -14.86 -10.31 -19.65
CA ALA A 31 -13.78 -9.62 -18.96
C ALA A 31 -13.36 -10.35 -17.68
N LEU A 32 -14.32 -10.80 -16.87
CA LEU A 32 -14.06 -11.57 -15.66
C LEU A 32 -13.40 -12.92 -15.96
N HIS A 33 -13.85 -13.62 -16.98
CA HIS A 33 -13.21 -14.87 -17.43
C HIS A 33 -11.74 -14.64 -17.83
N ARG A 34 -11.47 -13.58 -18.60
CA ARG A 34 -10.11 -13.20 -18.99
C ARG A 34 -9.25 -12.84 -17.77
N LEU A 35 -9.80 -12.04 -16.84
CA LEU A 35 -9.11 -11.65 -15.60
C LEU A 35 -8.77 -12.87 -14.74
N ARG A 36 -9.73 -13.79 -14.59
CA ARG A 36 -9.49 -15.05 -13.89
C ARG A 36 -8.31 -15.81 -14.46
N ASN A 37 -8.26 -15.98 -15.78
CA ASN A 37 -7.15 -16.69 -16.44
C ASN A 37 -5.80 -15.98 -16.22
N VAL A 38 -5.77 -14.66 -16.23
CA VAL A 38 -4.55 -13.87 -15.92
C VAL A 38 -4.10 -14.11 -14.49
N VAL A 39 -5.03 -14.09 -13.53
CA VAL A 39 -4.70 -14.29 -12.11
C VAL A 39 -4.25 -15.72 -11.82
N GLU A 40 -4.92 -16.73 -12.40
CA GLU A 40 -4.56 -18.15 -12.24
C GLU A 40 -3.17 -18.48 -12.81
N ASN A 41 -2.77 -17.80 -13.89
CA ASN A 41 -1.48 -18.01 -14.55
C ASN A 41 -0.42 -16.96 -14.16
N LEU A 42 -0.64 -16.21 -13.06
CA LEU A 42 0.28 -15.17 -12.62
C LEU A 42 1.61 -15.75 -12.14
N ASN A 43 2.71 -15.36 -12.78
CA ASN A 43 4.04 -15.73 -12.35
C ASN A 43 4.52 -14.78 -11.23
N ILE A 44 4.71 -15.34 -10.03
CA ILE A 44 5.16 -14.57 -8.86
C ILE A 44 6.65 -14.88 -8.60
N TYR A 45 7.47 -13.83 -8.50
CA TYR A 45 8.89 -13.93 -8.23
C TYR A 45 9.23 -13.33 -6.85
N PRO A 46 9.03 -14.07 -5.72
CA PRO A 46 9.18 -13.53 -4.36
C PRO A 46 10.57 -12.95 -4.08
N LYS A 47 11.61 -13.62 -4.60
CA LYS A 47 13.01 -13.15 -4.47
C LYS A 47 13.21 -11.78 -5.15
N ARG A 48 12.61 -11.59 -6.34
CA ARG A 48 12.68 -10.32 -7.07
C ARG A 48 11.91 -9.22 -6.36
N MET A 49 10.72 -9.55 -5.85
CA MET A 49 9.90 -8.62 -5.06
C MET A 49 10.65 -8.11 -3.83
N LYS A 50 11.31 -9.03 -3.09
CA LYS A 50 12.15 -8.66 -1.94
C LYS A 50 13.31 -7.75 -2.36
N LYS A 51 14.04 -8.11 -3.42
CA LYS A 51 15.12 -7.29 -3.95
C LYS A 51 14.65 -5.88 -4.35
N ASN A 52 13.45 -5.76 -4.91
CA ASN A 52 12.88 -4.45 -5.27
C ASN A 52 12.58 -3.57 -4.04
N LEU A 53 12.21 -4.16 -2.90
CA LEU A 53 12.08 -3.43 -1.64
C LEU A 53 13.44 -2.92 -1.14
N ASP A 54 14.49 -3.73 -1.30
CA ASP A 54 15.83 -3.40 -0.84
C ASP A 54 16.45 -2.23 -1.64
N ILE A 55 15.98 -1.96 -2.87
CA ILE A 55 16.44 -0.81 -3.71
C ILE A 55 16.29 0.53 -2.98
N THR A 56 15.29 0.67 -2.13
CA THR A 56 15.04 1.90 -1.37
C THR A 56 15.90 2.01 -0.11
N ASN A 57 16.82 1.07 0.15
CA ASN A 57 17.69 1.05 1.31
C ASN A 57 16.95 1.24 2.66
N GLY A 58 15.70 0.78 2.73
CA GLY A 58 14.85 0.87 3.93
C GLY A 58 14.13 2.20 4.12
N ILE A 59 14.20 3.15 3.19
CA ILE A 59 13.54 4.46 3.30
C ILE A 59 12.02 4.33 3.43
N PHE A 60 11.40 3.27 2.92
CA PHE A 60 9.96 3.04 3.07
C PHE A 60 9.50 2.86 4.54
N PHE A 61 10.42 2.64 5.49
CA PHE A 61 10.12 2.65 6.92
C PHE A 61 10.08 4.07 7.53
N SER A 62 10.38 5.12 6.78
CA SER A 62 10.47 6.50 7.26
C SER A 62 9.24 6.96 8.04
N GLN A 63 8.04 6.59 7.60
CA GLN A 63 6.79 6.93 8.29
C GLN A 63 6.73 6.34 9.71
N ARG A 64 7.18 5.10 9.90
CA ARG A 64 7.19 4.45 11.22
C ARG A 64 8.15 5.15 12.17
N ILE A 65 9.31 5.55 11.66
CA ILE A 65 10.30 6.32 12.44
C ILE A 65 9.75 7.69 12.82
N LEU A 66 9.09 8.38 11.89
CA LEU A 66 8.45 9.67 12.16
C LEU A 66 7.41 9.57 13.28
N LEU A 67 6.51 8.58 13.21
CA LEU A 67 5.48 8.36 14.21
C LEU A 67 6.09 8.03 15.60
N GLU A 68 7.15 7.23 15.60
CA GLU A 68 7.83 6.88 16.85
C GLU A 68 8.55 8.09 17.47
N LEU A 69 9.22 8.93 16.67
CA LEU A 69 9.83 10.16 17.14
C LEU A 69 8.79 11.10 17.77
N THR A 70 7.63 11.23 17.13
CA THR A 70 6.53 12.03 17.66
C THR A 70 6.01 11.46 19.00
N SER A 71 5.94 10.13 19.13
CA SER A 71 5.48 9.49 20.39
C SER A 71 6.43 9.68 21.57
N VAL A 72 7.72 9.89 21.31
CA VAL A 72 8.74 10.14 22.37
C VAL A 72 8.98 11.63 22.64
N GLY A 73 8.10 12.51 22.12
CA GLY A 73 8.05 13.92 22.49
C GLY A 73 8.77 14.88 21.54
N PHE A 74 9.12 14.47 20.32
CA PHE A 74 9.47 15.41 19.26
C PHE A 74 8.21 16.01 18.64
N THR A 75 8.27 17.26 18.23
CA THR A 75 7.19 17.84 17.42
C THR A 75 7.12 17.13 16.06
N ARG A 76 5.97 17.19 15.40
CA ARG A 76 5.80 16.60 14.07
C ARG A 76 6.78 17.21 13.05
N GLU A 77 7.00 18.49 13.13
CA GLU A 77 7.90 19.21 12.22
C GLU A 77 9.36 18.83 12.44
N GLU A 78 9.81 18.73 13.69
CA GLU A 78 11.16 18.28 14.02
C GLU A 78 11.39 16.83 13.57
N SER A 79 10.42 15.94 13.86
CA SER A 79 10.46 14.54 13.43
C SER A 79 10.58 14.44 11.90
N TYR A 80 9.79 15.24 11.19
CA TYR A 80 9.82 15.27 9.74
C TYR A 80 11.19 15.74 9.21
N LYS A 81 11.72 16.84 9.71
CA LYS A 81 13.04 17.37 9.31
C LYS A 81 14.16 16.35 9.55
N ILE A 82 14.16 15.68 10.71
CA ILE A 82 15.17 14.67 11.05
C ILE A 82 15.08 13.48 10.08
N VAL A 83 13.88 12.93 9.91
CA VAL A 83 13.65 11.75 9.06
C VAL A 83 13.96 12.07 7.60
N GLN A 84 13.50 13.22 7.09
CA GLN A 84 13.76 13.65 5.72
C GLN A 84 15.27 13.81 5.46
N LYS A 85 15.98 14.46 6.37
CA LYS A 85 17.44 14.65 6.24
C LYS A 85 18.14 13.31 6.13
N LYS A 86 17.84 12.36 7.04
CA LYS A 86 18.46 11.03 7.07
C LYS A 86 18.07 10.16 5.86
N ALA A 87 16.83 10.28 5.40
CA ALA A 87 16.40 9.59 4.19
C ALA A 87 17.13 10.11 2.93
N MET A 88 17.30 11.42 2.83
CA MET A 88 18.03 12.03 1.71
C MET A 88 19.53 11.72 1.74
N GLU A 89 20.14 11.66 2.94
CA GLU A 89 21.52 11.21 3.11
C GLU A 89 21.67 9.74 2.65
N ALA A 90 20.79 8.86 3.11
CA ALA A 90 20.79 7.45 2.71
C ALA A 90 20.59 7.26 1.20
N TRP A 91 19.69 8.03 0.60
CA TRP A 91 19.44 7.99 -0.84
C TRP A 91 20.67 8.45 -1.66
N LYS A 92 21.26 9.60 -1.32
CA LYS A 92 22.41 10.15 -2.05
C LYS A 92 23.65 9.26 -1.95
N GLU A 93 23.88 8.69 -0.78
CA GLU A 93 25.05 7.85 -0.52
C GLU A 93 24.80 6.37 -0.84
N ASN A 94 23.62 6.02 -1.31
CA ASN A 94 23.20 4.63 -1.53
C ASN A 94 23.49 3.73 -0.31
N SER A 95 23.23 4.25 0.89
CA SER A 95 23.53 3.62 2.17
C SER A 95 22.25 3.24 2.94
N SER A 96 22.38 2.37 3.94
CA SER A 96 21.25 1.92 4.75
C SER A 96 20.63 3.09 5.54
N PHE A 97 19.33 3.29 5.37
CA PHE A 97 18.56 4.26 6.15
C PHE A 97 18.56 3.91 7.64
N TYR A 98 18.55 2.61 7.98
CA TYR A 98 18.66 2.14 9.35
C TYR A 98 19.96 2.64 10.01
N ASP A 99 21.10 2.50 9.33
CA ASP A 99 22.40 2.91 9.88
C ASP A 99 22.45 4.43 10.09
N LYS A 100 21.86 5.21 9.18
CA LYS A 100 21.74 6.67 9.32
C LYS A 100 20.88 7.08 10.52
N ILE A 101 19.83 6.33 10.82
CA ILE A 101 18.97 6.55 12.00
C ILE A 101 19.69 6.17 13.28
N VAL A 102 20.36 5.03 13.33
CA VAL A 102 21.08 4.55 14.53
C VAL A 102 22.30 5.40 14.84
N SER A 103 22.97 5.97 13.86
CA SER A 103 24.13 6.85 14.06
C SER A 103 23.77 8.22 14.66
N ASP A 104 22.49 8.59 14.65
CA ASP A 104 22.06 9.89 15.17
C ASP A 104 21.79 9.84 16.70
N LYS A 105 22.67 10.48 17.46
CA LYS A 105 22.58 10.54 18.92
C LYS A 105 21.29 11.18 19.45
N LYS A 106 20.69 12.11 18.69
CA LYS A 106 19.40 12.73 19.09
C LYS A 106 18.27 11.70 19.11
N ILE A 107 18.33 10.72 18.20
CA ILE A 107 17.35 9.64 18.08
C ILE A 107 17.64 8.57 19.14
N THR A 108 18.88 8.09 19.20
CA THR A 108 19.26 6.96 20.06
C THR A 108 19.21 7.27 21.55
N ASN A 109 19.34 8.55 21.93
CA ASN A 109 19.14 8.97 23.32
C ASN A 109 17.68 8.85 23.80
N LYS A 110 16.70 8.91 22.89
CA LYS A 110 15.28 8.80 23.22
C LYS A 110 14.66 7.46 22.87
N ILE A 111 15.18 6.81 21.84
CA ILE A 111 14.67 5.53 21.35
C ILE A 111 15.80 4.50 21.39
N PRO A 112 15.69 3.44 22.21
CA PRO A 112 16.72 2.41 22.28
C PRO A 112 16.85 1.66 20.94
N VAL A 113 18.07 1.26 20.59
CA VAL A 113 18.41 0.61 19.31
C VAL A 113 17.56 -0.64 19.06
N ASN A 114 17.27 -1.42 20.11
CA ASN A 114 16.40 -2.60 19.99
C ASN A 114 14.98 -2.25 19.54
N LYS A 115 14.47 -1.09 19.93
CA LYS A 115 13.16 -0.61 19.47
C LYS A 115 13.22 -0.13 18.02
N LEU A 116 14.30 0.58 17.66
CA LEU A 116 14.55 0.98 16.27
C LEU A 116 14.59 -0.24 15.36
N LYS A 117 15.31 -1.30 15.71
CA LYS A 117 15.37 -2.54 14.92
C LYS A 117 13.98 -3.14 14.66
N LYS A 118 13.06 -3.11 15.64
CA LYS A 118 11.67 -3.57 15.46
C LYS A 118 10.86 -2.69 14.52
N LEU A 119 11.20 -1.40 14.38
CA LEU A 119 10.53 -0.50 13.46
C LEU A 119 10.88 -0.79 12.00
N PHE A 120 12.05 -1.39 11.75
CA PHE A 120 12.50 -1.82 10.42
C PHE A 120 12.06 -3.25 10.07
N ASP A 121 11.12 -3.82 10.81
CA ASP A 121 10.57 -5.13 10.51
C ASP A 121 9.41 -5.04 9.51
N PHE A 122 9.57 -5.71 8.37
CA PHE A 122 8.56 -5.76 7.30
C PHE A 122 7.30 -6.53 7.73
N SER A 123 7.40 -7.49 8.64
CA SER A 123 6.27 -8.30 9.10
C SER A 123 5.13 -7.47 9.69
N TYR A 124 5.47 -6.28 10.20
CA TYR A 124 4.46 -5.31 10.67
C TYR A 124 3.41 -4.96 9.60
N HIS A 125 3.82 -4.80 8.35
CA HIS A 125 2.93 -4.43 7.26
C HIS A 125 2.06 -5.59 6.78
N THR A 126 2.48 -6.83 7.02
CA THR A 126 1.79 -8.04 6.54
C THR A 126 0.93 -8.73 7.60
N LYS A 127 1.08 -8.38 8.89
CA LYS A 127 0.40 -9.06 10.03
C LYS A 127 -1.13 -9.12 9.96
N LYS A 128 -1.76 -8.23 9.20
CA LYS A 128 -3.22 -8.16 9.06
C LYS A 128 -3.76 -8.83 7.80
N ILE A 129 -2.90 -9.31 6.91
CA ILE A 129 -3.29 -9.91 5.63
C ILE A 129 -4.28 -11.05 5.85
N ASN A 130 -3.97 -12.02 6.71
CA ASN A 130 -4.84 -13.16 6.98
C ASN A 130 -6.22 -12.75 7.54
N ILE A 131 -6.26 -11.69 8.36
CA ILE A 131 -7.51 -11.15 8.90
C ILE A 131 -8.37 -10.58 7.78
N ILE A 132 -7.75 -9.84 6.85
CA ILE A 132 -8.43 -9.24 5.70
C ILE A 132 -8.97 -10.35 4.78
N PHE A 133 -8.16 -11.33 4.43
CA PHE A 133 -8.59 -12.46 3.60
C PHE A 133 -9.73 -13.24 4.24
N ASN A 134 -9.61 -13.62 5.53
CA ASN A 134 -10.65 -14.33 6.23
C ASN A 134 -11.96 -13.55 6.31
N ARG A 135 -11.90 -12.23 6.44
CA ARG A 135 -13.08 -11.37 6.45
C ARG A 135 -13.76 -11.30 5.09
N SER A 136 -12.98 -11.27 4.01
CA SER A 136 -13.50 -11.12 2.64
C SER A 136 -13.99 -12.46 2.08
N LEU A 137 -13.27 -13.57 2.31
CA LEU A 137 -13.55 -14.86 1.69
C LEU A 137 -14.51 -15.73 2.50
N LYS A 138 -14.66 -15.52 3.82
CA LYS A 138 -15.63 -16.27 4.64
C LYS A 138 -17.08 -15.83 4.46
N LYS A 139 -17.36 -14.84 3.62
CA LYS A 139 -18.70 -14.36 3.28
C LYS A 139 -19.21 -14.91 1.94
N ILE A 140 -18.45 -15.77 1.28
CA ILE A 140 -18.83 -16.55 0.13
C ILE A 140 -18.94 -17.99 0.58
#